data_c3c9157e1b6e242ca4032cea684d0e0c
#
_entry.id   c3c9157e1b6e242ca4032cea684d0e0c
#
_cell.length_a   1.000
_cell.length_b   1.000
_cell.length_c   1.000
_cell.angle_alpha   90.00
_cell.angle_beta   90.00
_cell.angle_gamma   90.00
#
_symmetry.space_group_name_H-M   'P 1'
#
loop_
_entity.id
_entity.type
_entity.pdbx_description
1 polymer ?
#
loop_
_entity_poly.entity_id
_entity_poly.type
_entity_poly.pdbx_seq_one_letter_code
_entity_poly.pdbx_strand_id
1 'polypeptide(L)'
;MFRIIYAVERECMPEGFEDNLVFAEGEYEMMLFENDTMIEVDGEMRPYPAHTGIIYKPGQRVHYHAKEGRLTYSWIRFDCDEPLFAEGYVPFGVPIFCLNYDYFLVYWHMVACENYWHRKSEEYIISDLMHIIFHWFHDYAFSKHGSRYQPLLEKLRGDIYAHPEYDWTLEMMAERINLSPRSLQKVYKNFANISCISEVIESRMIRAKMLLVRSDFDVGEISMQCGYLNVEHFCRQFKKHEGCSPSHYRKEHLVQP
;
A
#
# COMPACT_ATOMS: atom_id res chain seq x y z
N MET A 1 -20.87 11.59 1.45
CA MET A 1 -20.83 10.95 0.11
C MET A 1 -19.87 11.74 -0.78
N PHE A 2 -19.13 11.05 -1.64
CA PHE A 2 -18.20 11.69 -2.59
C PHE A 2 -18.87 11.90 -3.94
N ARG A 3 -18.76 13.09 -4.49
CA ARG A 3 -19.19 13.41 -5.84
C ARG A 3 -17.96 13.83 -6.66
N ILE A 4 -17.53 12.95 -7.56
CA ILE A 4 -16.38 13.25 -8.44
C ILE A 4 -16.81 14.25 -9.51
N ILE A 5 -16.05 15.33 -9.64
CA ILE A 5 -16.24 16.34 -10.67
C ILE A 5 -15.37 15.99 -11.88
N TYR A 6 -14.10 15.72 -11.63
CA TYR A 6 -13.13 15.26 -12.61
C TYR A 6 -12.18 14.26 -11.98
N ALA A 7 -11.76 13.25 -12.75
CA ALA A 7 -10.69 12.33 -12.39
C ALA A 7 -9.79 12.12 -13.63
N VAL A 8 -8.54 12.53 -13.53
CA VAL A 8 -7.56 12.47 -14.62
C VAL A 8 -6.35 11.69 -14.17
N GLU A 9 -5.90 10.79 -15.05
CA GLU A 9 -4.71 9.99 -14.82
C GLU A 9 -3.59 10.45 -15.72
N ARG A 10 -2.39 10.56 -15.16
CA ARG A 10 -1.13 10.74 -15.88
C ARG A 10 -1.17 11.88 -16.89
N GLU A 11 -1.75 13.00 -16.52
CA GLU A 11 -1.68 14.21 -17.30
C GLU A 11 -0.23 14.68 -17.41
N CYS A 12 0.22 14.96 -18.63
CA CYS A 12 1.60 15.32 -18.89
C CYS A 12 1.67 16.75 -19.41
N MET A 13 2.14 17.65 -18.58
CA MET A 13 2.32 19.05 -18.89
C MET A 13 3.70 19.34 -19.50
N PRO A 14 3.81 20.33 -20.37
CA PRO A 14 5.09 20.72 -21.00
C PRO A 14 6.08 21.24 -19.95
N GLU A 15 7.34 21.27 -20.34
CA GLU A 15 8.39 21.97 -19.55
C GLU A 15 8.04 23.45 -19.36
N GLY A 16 8.26 23.94 -18.15
CA GLY A 16 7.92 25.32 -17.75
C GLY A 16 6.44 25.51 -17.38
N PHE A 17 5.64 24.43 -17.35
CA PHE A 17 4.30 24.51 -16.80
C PHE A 17 4.35 24.80 -15.29
N GLU A 18 3.55 25.76 -14.88
CA GLU A 18 3.36 26.14 -13.48
C GLU A 18 1.88 26.37 -13.24
N ASP A 19 1.34 25.75 -12.21
CA ASP A 19 -0.02 25.99 -11.75
C ASP A 19 0.01 26.88 -10.50
N ASN A 20 -0.80 27.94 -10.49
CA ASN A 20 -0.87 28.87 -9.40
C ASN A 20 -2.28 29.46 -9.33
N LEU A 21 -3.14 28.79 -8.62
CA LEU A 21 -4.57 29.13 -8.53
C LEU A 21 -5.13 28.95 -7.12
N VAL A 22 -6.31 29.46 -6.89
CA VAL A 22 -7.11 29.17 -5.70
C VAL A 22 -8.38 28.48 -6.16
N PHE A 23 -8.66 27.31 -5.59
CA PHE A 23 -9.86 26.58 -5.95
C PHE A 23 -11.14 27.30 -5.52
N ALA A 24 -12.21 27.03 -6.28
CA ALA A 24 -13.52 27.52 -5.96
C ALA A 24 -14.01 27.02 -4.59
N GLU A 25 -14.95 27.73 -3.99
CA GLU A 25 -15.60 27.28 -2.77
C GLU A 25 -16.35 25.96 -3.02
N GLY A 26 -16.18 25.00 -2.11
CA GLY A 26 -16.90 23.72 -2.12
C GLY A 26 -16.15 22.55 -2.79
N GLU A 27 -15.04 22.79 -3.49
CA GLU A 27 -14.31 21.74 -4.17
C GLU A 27 -12.99 21.36 -3.46
N TYR A 28 -12.75 20.05 -3.34
CA TYR A 28 -11.48 19.48 -2.91
C TYR A 28 -10.72 19.01 -4.13
N GLU A 29 -9.40 19.03 -4.06
CA GLU A 29 -8.55 18.42 -5.07
C GLU A 29 -7.47 17.56 -4.43
N MET A 30 -7.31 16.35 -4.95
CA MET A 30 -6.26 15.44 -4.58
C MET A 30 -5.36 15.22 -5.78
N MET A 31 -4.05 15.27 -5.55
CA MET A 31 -3.02 15.14 -6.59
C MET A 31 -1.99 14.10 -6.22
N LEU A 32 -1.45 13.40 -7.24
CA LEU A 32 -0.34 12.47 -7.15
C LEU A 32 0.69 12.82 -8.22
N PHE A 33 1.91 13.18 -7.84
CA PHE A 33 2.99 13.56 -8.75
C PHE A 33 3.91 12.39 -9.08
N GLU A 34 4.16 12.15 -10.36
CA GLU A 34 5.11 11.11 -10.84
C GLU A 34 6.56 11.58 -10.89
N ASN A 35 6.77 12.90 -10.88
CA ASN A 35 8.10 13.53 -10.95
C ASN A 35 8.44 14.28 -9.68
N ASP A 36 9.72 14.58 -9.51
CA ASP A 36 10.16 15.56 -8.51
C ASP A 36 9.48 16.90 -8.79
N THR A 37 8.82 17.44 -7.78
CA THR A 37 7.93 18.61 -7.94
C THR A 37 8.26 19.66 -6.88
N MET A 38 8.23 20.93 -7.28
CA MET A 38 8.24 22.07 -6.37
C MET A 38 6.80 22.36 -5.98
N ILE A 39 6.50 22.41 -4.68
CA ILE A 39 5.15 22.68 -4.15
C ILE A 39 5.26 23.80 -3.11
N GLU A 40 4.35 24.78 -3.19
CA GLU A 40 4.24 25.82 -2.17
C GLU A 40 3.55 25.26 -0.92
N VAL A 41 4.25 25.35 0.21
CA VAL A 41 3.73 24.98 1.53
C VAL A 41 4.04 26.13 2.49
N ASP A 42 3.04 26.63 3.17
CA ASP A 42 3.15 27.78 4.10
C ASP A 42 3.80 29.03 3.45
N GLY A 43 3.52 29.27 2.17
CA GLY A 43 4.05 30.42 1.41
C GLY A 43 5.49 30.26 0.90
N GLU A 44 6.08 29.08 1.05
CA GLU A 44 7.44 28.79 0.57
C GLU A 44 7.43 27.63 -0.44
N MET A 45 8.11 27.82 -1.59
CA MET A 45 8.33 26.75 -2.57
C MET A 45 9.38 25.79 -2.07
N ARG A 46 9.01 24.50 -1.95
CA ARG A 46 9.90 23.43 -1.46
C ARG A 46 9.92 22.24 -2.42
N PRO A 47 11.08 21.57 -2.57
CA PRO A 47 11.19 20.38 -3.41
C PRO A 47 10.61 19.15 -2.71
N TYR A 48 9.82 18.37 -3.44
CA TYR A 48 9.29 17.08 -3.01
C TYR A 48 9.64 16.01 -4.04
N PRO A 49 9.93 14.79 -3.60
CA PRO A 49 10.30 13.70 -4.51
C PRO A 49 9.11 13.23 -5.35
N ALA A 50 9.41 12.54 -6.45
CA ALA A 50 8.43 11.76 -7.18
C ALA A 50 7.58 10.89 -6.24
N HIS A 51 6.35 10.59 -6.63
CA HIS A 51 5.35 9.86 -5.83
C HIS A 51 4.86 10.61 -4.59
N THR A 52 4.92 11.92 -4.61
CA THR A 52 4.28 12.77 -3.60
C THR A 52 2.81 12.97 -3.93
N GLY A 53 1.95 12.79 -2.92
CA GLY A 53 0.53 13.12 -2.97
C GLY A 53 0.21 14.30 -2.06
N ILE A 54 -0.81 15.07 -2.41
CA ILE A 54 -1.31 16.20 -1.61
C ILE A 54 -2.82 16.34 -1.81
N ILE A 55 -3.52 16.78 -0.76
CA ILE A 55 -4.95 17.07 -0.80
C ILE A 55 -5.15 18.53 -0.43
N TYR A 56 -5.84 19.27 -1.29
CA TYR A 56 -6.22 20.64 -1.05
C TYR A 56 -7.70 20.77 -0.70
N LYS A 57 -8.01 21.62 0.27
CA LYS A 57 -9.38 21.96 0.65
C LYS A 57 -9.90 23.17 -0.13
N PRO A 58 -11.22 23.37 -0.16
CA PRO A 58 -11.83 24.57 -0.78
C PRO A 58 -11.18 25.88 -0.31
N GLY A 59 -10.92 26.78 -1.25
CA GLY A 59 -10.31 28.08 -0.99
C GLY A 59 -8.81 28.06 -0.67
N GLN A 60 -8.18 26.89 -0.68
CA GLN A 60 -6.73 26.79 -0.49
C GLN A 60 -5.98 27.16 -1.77
N ARG A 61 -4.87 27.88 -1.63
CA ARG A 61 -3.98 28.17 -2.76
C ARG A 61 -3.22 26.92 -3.15
N VAL A 62 -3.16 26.69 -4.45
CA VAL A 62 -2.42 25.61 -5.09
C VAL A 62 -1.36 26.24 -5.95
N HIS A 63 -0.10 25.89 -5.69
CA HIS A 63 1.02 26.39 -6.46
C HIS A 63 2.09 25.27 -6.55
N TYR A 64 2.32 24.81 -7.77
CA TYR A 64 3.30 23.76 -8.03
C TYR A 64 3.83 23.82 -9.46
N HIS A 65 5.02 23.28 -9.67
CA HIS A 65 5.63 23.06 -10.98
C HIS A 65 6.62 21.89 -10.92
N ALA A 66 6.99 21.32 -12.06
CA ALA A 66 8.06 20.31 -12.10
C ALA A 66 9.38 20.94 -11.58
N LYS A 67 10.14 20.15 -10.84
CA LYS A 67 11.48 20.59 -10.44
C LYS A 67 12.40 20.74 -11.67
N GLU A 68 12.29 19.81 -12.62
CA GLU A 68 13.01 19.80 -13.89
C GLU A 68 12.15 19.13 -14.97
N GLY A 69 12.20 19.61 -16.21
CA GLY A 69 11.56 19.02 -17.37
C GLY A 69 10.02 19.10 -17.37
N ARG A 70 9.38 18.01 -17.76
CA ARG A 70 7.91 17.93 -17.87
C ARG A 70 7.30 17.46 -16.55
N LEU A 71 6.10 17.92 -16.25
CA LEU A 71 5.33 17.46 -15.09
C LEU A 71 4.33 16.38 -15.51
N THR A 72 4.37 15.23 -14.84
CA THR A 72 3.36 14.18 -14.96
C THR A 72 2.70 13.96 -13.61
N TYR A 73 1.38 14.07 -13.59
CA TYR A 73 0.60 13.90 -12.36
C TYR A 73 -0.80 13.38 -12.64
N SER A 74 -1.44 12.85 -11.62
CA SER A 74 -2.85 12.45 -11.64
C SER A 74 -3.61 13.32 -10.64
N TRP A 75 -4.86 13.69 -10.94
CA TRP A 75 -5.66 14.50 -10.05
C TRP A 75 -7.13 14.13 -10.05
N ILE A 76 -7.78 14.23 -8.88
CA ILE A 76 -9.21 14.05 -8.69
C ILE A 76 -9.75 15.30 -8.03
N ARG A 77 -10.74 15.92 -8.68
CA ARG A 77 -11.54 17.01 -8.13
C ARG A 77 -12.89 16.48 -7.70
N PHE A 78 -13.28 16.77 -6.48
CA PHE A 78 -14.48 16.22 -5.89
C PHE A 78 -15.11 17.16 -4.86
N ASP A 79 -16.39 16.94 -4.61
CA ASP A 79 -17.15 17.51 -3.52
C ASP A 79 -17.46 16.42 -2.50
N CYS A 80 -17.54 16.74 -1.21
CA CYS A 80 -17.69 15.78 -0.16
C CYS A 80 -18.36 16.33 1.09
N ASP A 81 -19.32 15.59 1.62
CA ASP A 81 -20.00 15.86 2.89
C ASP A 81 -19.67 14.82 4.00
N GLU A 82 -18.59 14.04 3.80
CA GLU A 82 -18.22 12.95 4.70
C GLU A 82 -17.57 13.42 6.00
N PRO A 83 -17.85 12.74 7.14
CA PRO A 83 -17.21 13.02 8.42
C PRO A 83 -15.69 12.84 8.43
N LEU A 84 -15.12 12.09 7.46
CA LEU A 84 -13.66 11.92 7.27
C LEU A 84 -12.91 13.24 7.11
N PHE A 85 -13.61 14.30 6.68
CA PHE A 85 -13.06 15.64 6.52
C PHE A 85 -13.17 16.49 7.78
N ALA A 86 -13.59 15.86 8.91
CA ALA A 86 -13.49 16.51 10.21
C ALA A 86 -12.04 16.88 10.54
N GLU A 87 -11.87 17.91 11.37
CA GLU A 87 -10.56 18.47 11.72
C GLU A 87 -9.54 17.40 12.11
N GLY A 88 -8.41 17.39 11.39
CA GLY A 88 -7.24 16.58 11.71
C GLY A 88 -7.19 15.16 11.13
N TYR A 89 -8.25 14.66 10.48
CA TYR A 89 -8.18 13.35 9.82
C TYR A 89 -7.45 13.43 8.47
N VAL A 90 -7.78 14.42 7.64
CA VAL A 90 -7.11 14.64 6.35
C VAL A 90 -6.12 15.80 6.48
N PRO A 91 -4.84 15.61 6.18
CA PRO A 91 -3.84 16.66 6.25
C PRO A 91 -3.88 17.53 4.99
N PHE A 92 -4.74 18.52 4.97
CA PHE A 92 -4.87 19.42 3.82
C PHE A 92 -3.65 20.30 3.62
N GLY A 93 -3.19 20.39 2.35
CA GLY A 93 -2.03 21.22 1.97
C GLY A 93 -0.69 20.67 2.47
N VAL A 94 -0.65 19.43 2.96
CA VAL A 94 0.56 18.77 3.41
C VAL A 94 0.99 17.72 2.40
N PRO A 95 2.15 17.89 1.74
CA PRO A 95 2.66 16.84 0.82
C PRO A 95 3.08 15.59 1.57
N ILE A 96 2.66 14.43 1.06
CA ILE A 96 2.90 13.13 1.65
C ILE A 96 3.56 12.23 0.63
N PHE A 97 4.64 11.56 1.01
CA PHE A 97 5.25 10.56 0.14
C PHE A 97 4.43 9.27 0.13
N CYS A 98 3.85 8.94 -1.03
CA CYS A 98 3.01 7.75 -1.22
C CYS A 98 3.87 6.53 -1.54
N LEU A 99 4.14 5.73 -0.54
CA LEU A 99 5.03 4.56 -0.61
C LEU A 99 4.58 3.50 -1.61
N ASN A 100 3.27 3.27 -1.70
CA ASN A 100 2.65 2.30 -2.60
C ASN A 100 1.98 3.02 -3.78
N TYR A 101 2.72 3.91 -4.44
CA TYR A 101 2.23 4.73 -5.52
C TYR A 101 1.45 3.94 -6.60
N ASP A 102 1.94 2.78 -7.01
CA ASP A 102 1.29 1.93 -7.99
C ASP A 102 -0.10 1.45 -7.53
N TYR A 103 -0.29 1.17 -6.22
CA TYR A 103 -1.61 0.82 -5.67
C TYR A 103 -2.55 2.02 -5.71
N PHE A 104 -2.06 3.22 -5.39
CA PHE A 104 -2.86 4.44 -5.54
C PHE A 104 -3.36 4.61 -6.96
N LEU A 105 -2.50 4.40 -7.96
CA LEU A 105 -2.88 4.49 -9.37
C LEU A 105 -3.97 3.48 -9.74
N VAL A 106 -3.94 2.25 -9.23
CA VAL A 106 -4.99 1.26 -9.48
C VAL A 106 -6.34 1.76 -8.95
N TYR A 107 -6.43 2.22 -7.71
CA TYR A 107 -7.67 2.75 -7.15
C TYR A 107 -8.11 4.05 -7.83
N TRP A 108 -7.15 4.89 -8.20
CA TRP A 108 -7.39 6.09 -8.99
C TRP A 108 -8.05 5.78 -10.33
N HIS A 109 -7.49 4.81 -11.05
CA HIS A 109 -8.04 4.30 -12.29
C HIS A 109 -9.48 3.79 -12.11
N MET A 110 -9.74 3.06 -11.04
CA MET A 110 -11.10 2.58 -10.73
C MET A 110 -12.07 3.73 -10.49
N VAL A 111 -11.67 4.76 -9.74
CA VAL A 111 -12.51 5.97 -9.55
C VAL A 111 -12.80 6.65 -10.87
N ALA A 112 -11.79 6.86 -11.73
CA ALA A 112 -11.95 7.47 -13.05
C ALA A 112 -12.89 6.66 -13.94
N CYS A 113 -12.74 5.32 -13.96
CA CYS A 113 -13.61 4.43 -14.72
C CYS A 113 -15.06 4.45 -14.24
N GLU A 114 -15.30 4.34 -12.93
CA GLU A 114 -16.66 4.37 -12.39
C GLU A 114 -17.35 5.72 -12.66
N ASN A 115 -16.65 6.83 -12.49
CA ASN A 115 -17.16 8.16 -12.81
C ASN A 115 -17.50 8.34 -14.29
N TYR A 116 -16.81 7.63 -15.19
CA TYR A 116 -17.09 7.66 -16.63
C TYR A 116 -18.31 6.79 -17.02
N TRP A 117 -18.49 5.63 -16.40
CA TRP A 117 -19.50 4.65 -16.83
C TRP A 117 -20.90 4.91 -16.28
N HIS A 118 -21.09 5.74 -15.28
CA HIS A 118 -22.38 6.13 -14.69
C HIS A 118 -23.30 4.94 -14.36
N ARG A 119 -22.77 3.96 -13.63
CA ARG A 119 -23.54 2.77 -13.22
C ARG A 119 -24.48 3.09 -12.05
N LYS A 120 -25.54 2.29 -11.85
CA LYS A 120 -26.48 2.47 -10.72
C LYS A 120 -25.82 2.39 -9.33
N SER A 121 -24.68 1.71 -9.23
CA SER A 121 -23.89 1.55 -7.99
C SER A 121 -22.70 2.51 -7.91
N GLU A 122 -22.56 3.43 -8.86
CA GLU A 122 -21.42 4.36 -8.97
C GLU A 122 -21.12 5.07 -7.65
N GLU A 123 -22.10 5.69 -7.04
CA GLU A 123 -21.94 6.46 -5.80
C GLU A 123 -21.37 5.61 -4.65
N TYR A 124 -21.80 4.35 -4.52
CA TYR A 124 -21.31 3.43 -3.49
C TYR A 124 -19.88 2.99 -3.78
N ILE A 125 -19.60 2.60 -5.03
CA ILE A 125 -18.26 2.14 -5.43
C ILE A 125 -17.24 3.28 -5.29
N ILE A 126 -17.56 4.48 -5.78
CA ILE A 126 -16.72 5.65 -5.64
C ILE A 126 -16.48 5.96 -4.16
N SER A 127 -17.52 5.93 -3.33
CA SER A 127 -17.40 6.18 -1.89
C SER A 127 -16.42 5.19 -1.25
N ASP A 128 -16.55 3.90 -1.52
CA ASP A 128 -15.66 2.87 -0.97
C ASP A 128 -14.21 3.06 -1.44
N LEU A 129 -13.99 3.34 -2.72
CA LEU A 129 -12.67 3.59 -3.29
C LEU A 129 -12.00 4.83 -2.68
N MET A 130 -12.75 5.92 -2.55
CA MET A 130 -12.26 7.17 -1.96
C MET A 130 -11.94 6.97 -0.47
N HIS A 131 -12.74 6.23 0.30
CA HIS A 131 -12.43 5.88 1.68
C HIS A 131 -11.11 5.12 1.80
N ILE A 132 -10.86 4.12 0.94
CA ILE A 132 -9.58 3.39 0.92
C ILE A 132 -8.42 4.36 0.67
N ILE A 133 -8.53 5.22 -0.33
CA ILE A 133 -7.50 6.21 -0.68
C ILE A 133 -7.23 7.14 0.51
N PHE A 134 -8.26 7.68 1.16
CA PHE A 134 -8.10 8.60 2.29
C PHE A 134 -7.54 7.93 3.54
N HIS A 135 -7.91 6.68 3.83
CA HIS A 135 -7.31 5.91 4.92
C HIS A 135 -5.81 5.73 4.70
N TRP A 136 -5.37 5.44 3.48
CA TRP A 136 -3.95 5.36 3.16
C TRP A 136 -3.24 6.71 3.30
N PHE A 137 -3.86 7.80 2.81
CA PHE A 137 -3.32 9.15 3.02
C PHE A 137 -3.16 9.48 4.51
N HIS A 138 -4.16 9.16 5.32
CA HIS A 138 -4.10 9.32 6.77
C HIS A 138 -2.95 8.51 7.37
N ASP A 139 -2.87 7.23 7.05
CA ASP A 139 -1.83 6.35 7.57
C ASP A 139 -0.43 6.84 7.21
N TYR A 140 -0.22 7.31 6.00
CA TYR A 140 1.07 7.85 5.59
C TYR A 140 1.39 9.19 6.26
N ALA A 141 0.41 10.06 6.45
CA ALA A 141 0.59 11.37 7.08
C ALA A 141 0.95 11.26 8.56
N PHE A 142 0.26 10.35 9.26
CA PHE A 142 0.34 10.23 10.73
C PHE A 142 1.15 9.02 11.19
N SER A 143 1.66 8.19 10.27
CA SER A 143 2.53 7.09 10.67
C SER A 143 3.79 7.65 11.32
N LYS A 144 4.00 7.29 12.58
CA LYS A 144 5.25 7.56 13.31
C LYS A 144 6.49 6.90 12.67
N HIS A 145 6.31 6.25 11.54
CA HIS A 145 7.26 5.37 10.87
C HIS A 145 7.61 5.86 9.46
N GLY A 146 7.82 7.16 9.27
CA GLY A 146 8.46 7.71 8.08
C GLY A 146 9.90 7.18 7.88
N SER A 147 10.07 5.87 8.04
CA SER A 147 11.33 5.20 7.75
C SER A 147 11.48 5.12 6.23
N ARG A 148 12.56 5.66 5.71
CA ARG A 148 12.95 5.50 4.30
C ARG A 148 12.96 4.03 3.82
N TYR A 149 12.85 3.09 4.74
CA TYR A 149 12.85 1.65 4.47
C TYR A 149 11.43 1.07 4.38
N GLN A 150 10.38 1.80 4.73
CA GLN A 150 9.01 1.26 4.75
C GLN A 150 8.57 0.69 3.39
N PRO A 151 8.80 1.33 2.22
CA PRO A 151 8.43 0.74 0.92
C PRO A 151 9.16 -0.58 0.66
N LEU A 152 10.42 -0.61 1.02
CA LEU A 152 11.25 -1.80 0.83
C LEU A 152 10.82 -2.93 1.77
N LEU A 153 10.38 -2.59 3.00
CA LEU A 153 9.86 -3.56 3.97
C LEU A 153 8.49 -4.11 3.55
N GLU A 154 7.61 -3.27 3.03
CA GLU A 154 6.31 -3.68 2.50
C GLU A 154 6.47 -4.59 1.28
N LYS A 155 7.35 -4.23 0.35
CA LYS A 155 7.70 -5.07 -0.79
C LYS A 155 8.28 -6.42 -0.34
N LEU A 156 9.25 -6.39 0.60
CA LEU A 156 9.83 -7.60 1.16
C LEU A 156 8.76 -8.49 1.80
N ARG A 157 7.83 -7.91 2.54
CA ARG A 157 6.69 -8.61 3.13
C ARG A 157 5.81 -9.24 2.06
N GLY A 158 5.47 -8.49 1.02
CA GLY A 158 4.73 -8.99 -0.14
C GLY A 158 5.42 -10.19 -0.81
N ASP A 159 6.73 -10.10 -1.04
CA ASP A 159 7.53 -11.18 -1.62
C ASP A 159 7.54 -12.44 -0.73
N ILE A 160 7.62 -12.27 0.60
CA ILE A 160 7.56 -13.39 1.56
C ILE A 160 6.22 -14.15 1.46
N TYR A 161 5.10 -13.42 1.36
CA TYR A 161 3.77 -14.04 1.24
C TYR A 161 3.51 -14.62 -0.15
N ALA A 162 4.07 -14.01 -1.20
CA ALA A 162 3.95 -14.52 -2.56
C ALA A 162 4.78 -15.80 -2.79
N HIS A 163 5.93 -15.89 -2.13
CA HIS A 163 6.92 -16.95 -2.33
C HIS A 163 7.42 -17.56 -1.02
N PRO A 164 6.53 -18.17 -0.19
CA PRO A 164 6.92 -18.75 1.09
C PRO A 164 7.89 -19.93 0.95
N GLU A 165 7.95 -20.56 -0.24
CA GLU A 165 8.85 -21.67 -0.57
C GLU A 165 10.32 -21.27 -0.71
N TYR A 166 10.65 -19.99 -0.88
CA TYR A 166 12.02 -19.54 -1.03
C TYR A 166 12.83 -19.75 0.26
N ASP A 167 14.15 -19.89 0.12
CA ASP A 167 15.06 -19.96 1.25
C ASP A 167 15.30 -18.57 1.87
N TRP A 168 14.29 -18.10 2.59
CA TRP A 168 14.29 -16.81 3.26
C TRP A 168 15.24 -16.80 4.44
N THR A 169 16.52 -16.49 4.20
CA THR A 169 17.50 -16.22 5.27
C THR A 169 17.48 -14.75 5.66
N LEU A 170 17.94 -14.45 6.87
CA LEU A 170 18.04 -13.07 7.33
C LEU A 170 19.00 -12.25 6.45
N GLU A 171 20.08 -12.88 6.01
CA GLU A 171 21.08 -12.32 5.12
C GLU A 171 20.49 -11.95 3.77
N MET A 172 19.78 -12.88 3.13
CA MET A 172 19.13 -12.64 1.83
C MET A 172 18.07 -11.53 1.91
N MET A 173 17.26 -11.51 2.97
CA MET A 173 16.27 -10.46 3.17
C MET A 173 16.92 -9.09 3.38
N ALA A 174 18.04 -9.05 4.12
CA ALA A 174 18.78 -7.82 4.38
C ALA A 174 19.44 -7.27 3.11
N GLU A 175 20.02 -8.14 2.29
CA GLU A 175 20.63 -7.78 1.01
C GLU A 175 19.60 -7.18 0.04
N ARG A 176 18.41 -7.74 -0.06
CA ARG A 176 17.33 -7.23 -0.93
C ARG A 176 16.94 -5.78 -0.66
N ILE A 177 17.13 -5.30 0.55
CA ILE A 177 16.79 -3.92 0.94
C ILE A 177 18.01 -3.08 1.32
N ASN A 178 19.22 -3.54 0.96
CA ASN A 178 20.49 -2.86 1.23
C ASN A 178 20.70 -2.50 2.71
N LEU A 179 20.41 -3.43 3.61
CA LEU A 179 20.63 -3.30 5.04
C LEU A 179 21.55 -4.40 5.57
N SER A 180 22.19 -4.14 6.72
CA SER A 180 22.77 -5.23 7.48
C SER A 180 21.69 -6.10 8.14
N PRO A 181 21.94 -7.40 8.39
CA PRO A 181 20.98 -8.27 9.09
C PRO A 181 20.46 -7.69 10.42
N ARG A 182 21.36 -7.10 11.19
CA ARG A 182 21.03 -6.45 12.48
C ARG A 182 20.10 -5.23 12.27
N SER A 183 20.37 -4.42 11.25
CA SER A 183 19.54 -3.27 10.91
C SER A 183 18.16 -3.69 10.45
N LEU A 184 18.10 -4.72 9.57
CA LEU A 184 16.83 -5.29 9.13
C LEU A 184 15.99 -5.77 10.31
N GLN A 185 16.51 -6.57 11.23
CA GLN A 185 15.79 -7.04 12.40
C GLN A 185 15.15 -5.89 13.19
N LYS A 186 15.90 -4.81 13.41
CA LYS A 186 15.42 -3.64 14.15
C LYS A 186 14.28 -2.92 13.41
N VAL A 187 14.50 -2.60 12.12
CA VAL A 187 13.51 -1.83 11.34
C VAL A 187 12.28 -2.66 11.03
N TYR A 188 12.44 -3.98 10.77
CA TYR A 188 11.32 -4.89 10.49
C TYR A 188 10.43 -5.08 11.74
N LYS A 189 11.04 -5.26 12.91
CA LYS A 189 10.29 -5.37 14.17
C LYS A 189 9.48 -4.11 14.47
N ASN A 190 10.04 -2.93 14.16
CA ASN A 190 9.32 -1.68 14.32
C ASN A 190 8.17 -1.53 13.30
N PHE A 191 8.37 -2.05 12.09
CA PHE A 191 7.39 -2.01 11.00
C PHE A 191 6.23 -2.98 11.23
N ALA A 192 6.53 -4.26 11.52
CA ALA A 192 5.53 -5.34 11.57
C ALA A 192 5.18 -5.81 12.99
N ASN A 193 5.82 -5.29 14.03
CA ASN A 193 5.75 -5.75 15.43
C ASN A 193 6.19 -7.21 15.66
N ILE A 194 6.64 -7.91 14.62
CA ILE A 194 7.17 -9.28 14.66
C ILE A 194 8.53 -9.33 13.95
N SER A 195 9.27 -10.42 14.09
CA SER A 195 10.51 -10.59 13.33
C SER A 195 10.24 -11.01 11.89
N CYS A 196 11.14 -10.64 10.96
CA CYS A 196 11.03 -11.08 9.56
C CYS A 196 11.03 -12.61 9.41
N ILE A 197 11.76 -13.33 10.25
CA ILE A 197 11.73 -14.81 10.28
C ILE A 197 10.37 -15.34 10.79
N SER A 198 9.75 -14.66 11.76
CA SER A 198 8.39 -15.01 12.21
C SER A 198 7.37 -14.80 11.10
N GLU A 199 7.52 -13.75 10.30
CA GLU A 199 6.69 -13.51 9.12
C GLU A 199 6.82 -14.62 8.06
N VAL A 200 8.05 -15.08 7.80
CA VAL A 200 8.30 -16.24 6.90
C VAL A 200 7.61 -17.49 7.42
N ILE A 201 7.67 -17.75 8.73
CA ILE A 201 6.98 -18.90 9.33
C ILE A 201 5.47 -18.77 9.14
N GLU A 202 4.90 -17.60 9.41
CA GLU A 202 3.47 -17.33 9.22
C GLU A 202 3.02 -17.60 7.80
N SER A 203 3.73 -17.05 6.80
CA SER A 203 3.42 -17.24 5.38
C SER A 203 3.45 -18.71 4.96
N ARG A 204 4.44 -19.47 5.47
CA ARG A 204 4.55 -20.92 5.26
C ARG A 204 3.39 -21.70 5.90
N MET A 205 2.96 -21.30 7.10
CA MET A 205 1.82 -21.95 7.77
C MET A 205 0.51 -21.67 7.05
N ILE A 206 0.30 -20.46 6.55
CA ILE A 206 -0.87 -20.11 5.72
C ILE A 206 -0.91 -20.98 4.46
N ARG A 207 0.21 -21.09 3.74
CA ARG A 207 0.31 -21.97 2.55
C ARG A 207 0.07 -23.44 2.89
N ALA A 208 0.66 -23.92 3.99
CA ALA A 208 0.48 -25.29 4.43
C ALA A 208 -0.98 -25.63 4.73
N LYS A 209 -1.70 -24.75 5.46
CA LYS A 209 -3.13 -24.94 5.74
C LYS A 209 -3.95 -25.01 4.46
N MET A 210 -3.67 -24.13 3.51
CA MET A 210 -4.35 -24.15 2.21
C MET A 210 -4.12 -25.46 1.45
N LEU A 211 -2.87 -25.92 1.38
CA LEU A 211 -2.53 -27.17 0.67
C LEU A 211 -3.11 -28.40 1.37
N LEU A 212 -3.08 -28.43 2.71
CA LEU A 212 -3.68 -29.54 3.48
C LEU A 212 -5.17 -29.74 3.20
N VAL A 213 -5.91 -28.67 2.92
CA VAL A 213 -7.36 -28.72 2.69
C VAL A 213 -7.72 -28.84 1.21
N ARG A 214 -6.89 -28.29 0.31
CA ARG A 214 -7.23 -28.14 -1.12
C ARG A 214 -6.46 -29.07 -2.06
N SER A 215 -5.54 -29.88 -1.57
CA SER A 215 -4.75 -30.77 -2.41
C SER A 215 -4.65 -32.19 -1.82
N ASP A 216 -4.37 -33.16 -2.70
CA ASP A 216 -4.09 -34.54 -2.33
C ASP A 216 -2.61 -34.80 -2.01
N PHE A 217 -1.78 -33.76 -1.99
CA PHE A 217 -0.36 -33.86 -1.66
C PHE A 217 -0.16 -34.52 -0.29
N ASP A 218 0.82 -35.39 -0.18
CA ASP A 218 1.21 -35.91 1.13
C ASP A 218 1.88 -34.83 2.00
N VAL A 219 2.07 -35.11 3.28
CA VAL A 219 2.66 -34.17 4.24
C VAL A 219 4.11 -33.79 3.86
N GLY A 220 4.83 -34.75 3.24
CA GLY A 220 6.19 -34.53 2.75
C GLY A 220 6.22 -33.56 1.58
N GLU A 221 5.35 -33.75 0.60
CA GLU A 221 5.19 -32.86 -0.55
C GLU A 221 4.80 -31.45 -0.11
N ILE A 222 3.83 -31.32 0.80
CA ILE A 222 3.41 -30.03 1.36
C ILE A 222 4.57 -29.35 2.09
N SER A 223 5.35 -30.09 2.86
CA SER A 223 6.55 -29.58 3.53
C SER A 223 7.50 -28.91 2.54
N MET A 224 7.80 -29.57 1.42
CA MET A 224 8.67 -29.04 0.36
C MET A 224 8.04 -27.80 -0.31
N GLN A 225 6.76 -27.86 -0.64
CA GLN A 225 6.02 -26.74 -1.23
C GLN A 225 5.95 -25.48 -0.34
N CYS A 226 6.15 -25.67 0.96
CA CYS A 226 6.23 -24.59 1.95
C CYS A 226 7.68 -24.18 2.30
N GLY A 227 8.69 -24.68 1.57
CA GLY A 227 10.09 -24.30 1.75
C GLY A 227 10.78 -24.95 2.95
N TYR A 228 10.34 -26.16 3.37
CA TYR A 228 11.02 -26.95 4.39
C TYR A 228 11.78 -28.10 3.75
N LEU A 229 13.09 -28.17 4.02
CA LEU A 229 13.94 -29.27 3.59
C LEU A 229 13.77 -30.53 4.44
N ASN A 230 13.17 -30.40 5.63
CA ASN A 230 12.98 -31.50 6.58
C ASN A 230 11.53 -31.54 7.06
N VAL A 231 10.86 -32.67 6.77
CA VAL A 231 9.44 -32.87 7.10
C VAL A 231 9.19 -32.91 8.61
N GLU A 232 10.14 -33.42 9.40
CA GLU A 232 9.99 -33.48 10.87
C GLU A 232 10.05 -32.06 11.45
N HIS A 233 10.93 -31.20 10.88
CA HIS A 233 10.99 -29.77 11.26
C HIS A 233 9.67 -29.07 10.92
N PHE A 234 9.14 -29.30 9.73
CA PHE A 234 7.83 -28.80 9.33
C PHE A 234 6.73 -29.22 10.31
N CYS A 235 6.61 -30.53 10.58
CA CYS A 235 5.58 -31.07 11.47
C CYS A 235 5.67 -30.47 12.88
N ARG A 236 6.88 -30.30 13.44
CA ARG A 236 7.07 -29.67 14.74
C ARG A 236 6.65 -28.20 14.72
N GLN A 237 7.03 -27.47 13.67
CA GLN A 237 6.70 -26.06 13.55
C GLN A 237 5.20 -25.83 13.34
N PHE A 238 4.58 -26.65 12.48
CA PHE A 238 3.14 -26.63 12.25
C PHE A 238 2.36 -26.92 13.55
N LYS A 239 2.75 -27.97 14.28
CA LYS A 239 2.11 -28.30 15.55
C LYS A 239 2.29 -27.20 16.60
N LYS A 240 3.45 -26.54 16.63
CA LYS A 240 3.70 -25.41 17.53
C LYS A 240 2.79 -24.21 17.20
N HIS A 241 2.52 -24.00 15.91
CA HIS A 241 1.77 -22.85 15.41
C HIS A 241 0.25 -23.06 15.46
N GLU A 242 -0.22 -24.24 15.03
CA GLU A 242 -1.65 -24.57 14.88
C GLU A 242 -2.20 -25.44 16.03
N GLY A 243 -1.37 -25.87 16.96
CA GLY A 243 -1.78 -26.70 18.09
C GLY A 243 -1.93 -28.20 17.78
N CYS A 244 -2.02 -28.60 16.52
CA CYS A 244 -2.22 -29.97 16.08
C CYS A 244 -1.24 -30.37 14.96
N SER A 245 -1.15 -31.68 14.64
CA SER A 245 -0.31 -32.15 13.54
C SER A 245 -0.93 -31.82 12.17
N PRO A 246 -0.12 -31.69 11.08
CA PRO A 246 -0.63 -31.47 9.74
C PRO A 246 -1.70 -32.48 9.31
N SER A 247 -1.48 -33.77 9.58
CA SER A 247 -2.43 -34.84 9.23
C SER A 247 -3.73 -34.74 10.02
N HIS A 248 -3.67 -34.31 11.28
CA HIS A 248 -4.86 -34.07 12.10
C HIS A 248 -5.63 -32.84 11.58
N TYR A 249 -4.93 -31.75 11.29
CA TYR A 249 -5.52 -30.55 10.68
C TYR A 249 -6.27 -30.87 9.40
N ARG A 250 -5.65 -31.65 8.48
CA ARG A 250 -6.31 -32.13 7.26
C ARG A 250 -7.61 -32.85 7.56
N LYS A 251 -7.56 -33.85 8.49
CA LYS A 251 -8.72 -34.66 8.83
C LYS A 251 -9.89 -33.84 9.39
N GLU A 252 -9.61 -32.82 10.16
CA GLU A 252 -10.63 -31.96 10.77
C GLU A 252 -11.24 -30.95 9.78
N HIS A 253 -10.45 -30.52 8.78
CA HIS A 253 -10.87 -29.44 7.86
C HIS A 253 -11.19 -29.95 6.44
N LEU A 254 -11.01 -31.24 6.14
CA LEU A 254 -11.56 -31.82 4.93
C LEU A 254 -13.09 -31.79 5.05
N VAL A 255 -13.71 -30.90 4.27
CA VAL A 255 -15.15 -30.94 4.05
C VAL A 255 -15.43 -32.26 3.33
N GLN A 256 -16.07 -33.21 4.01
CA GLN A 256 -16.57 -34.41 3.34
C GLN A 256 -17.62 -33.96 2.30
N PRO A 257 -17.56 -34.47 1.06
CA PRO A 257 -18.50 -34.12 -0.01
C PRO A 257 -19.95 -34.51 0.33
#